data_9337e256b7948831cfad189d3946fb87
#
_entry.id   9337e256b7948831cfad189d3946fb87
#
_cell.length_a   1.000
_cell.length_b   1.000
_cell.length_c   1.000
_cell.angle_alpha   90.00
_cell.angle_beta   90.00
_cell.angle_gamma   90.00
#
_symmetry.space_group_name_H-M   'P 1'
#
loop_
_entity.id
_entity.type
_entity.pdbx_description
1 polymer ?
#
loop_
_entity_poly.entity_id
_entity_poly.type
_entity_poly.pdbx_seq_one_letter_code
_entity_poly.pdbx_strand_id
1 'polypeptide(L)'
;MENYRGFWLEWVNGNCFFWSQEEWNSVKLWVAPLVKKGISELELWEEPVFCERWTNGTLEYFYGLKEFLTFEVWGVPIYIFDNHNHALYFWYKEYFQNRFAKGVKLIHIDQHSDMKPNEEKIDEKNLNSVFWFVQEQCNVGNFIIPALRSGLLGSIDQLRSEYWLLHYHKPDEDYILDIDMDFWEKLMGIEDKEWTFEQTRKLICWAKMATIATSPFFLDQKEAIKLIQELFEGMEDKSET
;
A
#
# COMPACT_ATOMS: atom_id res chain seq x y z
N MET A 1 -11.62 -1.19 -17.53
CA MET A 1 -10.30 -1.74 -17.90
C MET A 1 -9.38 -1.49 -16.74
N GLU A 2 -8.63 -2.49 -16.31
CA GLU A 2 -7.65 -2.32 -15.25
C GLU A 2 -6.46 -1.51 -15.76
N ASN A 3 -6.01 -0.55 -14.95
CA ASN A 3 -4.93 0.35 -15.31
C ASN A 3 -3.55 -0.30 -15.10
N TYR A 4 -3.44 -1.17 -14.09
CA TYR A 4 -2.20 -1.90 -13.78
C TYR A 4 -2.01 -3.09 -14.74
N ARG A 5 -1.27 -2.86 -15.84
CA ARG A 5 -0.97 -3.88 -16.87
C ARG A 5 0.52 -4.17 -17.01
N GLY A 6 1.33 -3.64 -16.10
CA GLY A 6 2.77 -3.62 -16.22
C GLY A 6 3.22 -2.52 -17.21
N PHE A 7 3.94 -1.52 -16.72
CA PHE A 7 4.44 -0.41 -17.52
C PHE A 7 5.64 0.26 -16.85
N TRP A 8 6.39 1.02 -17.65
CA TRP A 8 7.49 1.83 -17.15
C TRP A 8 7.02 3.25 -16.87
N LEU A 9 7.32 3.74 -15.66
CA LEU A 9 7.27 5.16 -15.35
C LEU A 9 8.55 5.81 -15.88
N GLU A 10 8.38 6.74 -16.81
CA GLU A 10 9.47 7.55 -17.37
C GLU A 10 9.60 8.92 -16.69
N TRP A 11 8.61 9.30 -15.88
CA TRP A 11 8.49 10.59 -15.17
C TRP A 11 8.26 10.28 -13.70
N VAL A 12 9.33 10.26 -12.91
CA VAL A 12 9.30 9.68 -11.57
C VAL A 12 8.99 10.73 -10.52
N ASN A 13 7.73 11.12 -10.38
CA ASN A 13 7.27 11.94 -9.25
C ASN A 13 6.97 11.11 -8.00
N GLY A 14 6.54 9.85 -8.17
CA GLY A 14 5.94 9.08 -7.09
C GLY A 14 6.93 8.44 -6.14
N ASN A 15 8.12 8.10 -6.61
CA ASN A 15 8.99 7.16 -5.90
C ASN A 15 10.40 7.70 -5.67
N CYS A 16 10.54 9.02 -5.46
CA CYS A 16 11.76 9.68 -5.02
C CYS A 16 11.43 10.94 -4.21
N PHE A 17 12.14 11.13 -3.12
CA PHE A 17 11.84 12.26 -2.21
C PHE A 17 12.51 13.59 -2.59
N PHE A 18 13.57 13.60 -3.42
CA PHE A 18 14.48 14.76 -3.58
C PHE A 18 14.97 15.01 -5.00
N TRP A 19 14.16 14.75 -6.02
CA TRP A 19 14.60 14.88 -7.41
C TRP A 19 14.13 16.17 -8.07
N SER A 20 15.02 16.79 -8.86
CA SER A 20 14.61 17.84 -9.80
C SER A 20 14.02 17.23 -11.07
N GLN A 21 13.18 17.99 -11.77
CA GLN A 21 12.54 17.56 -13.00
C GLN A 21 13.54 17.15 -14.11
N GLU A 22 14.76 17.69 -14.09
CA GLU A 22 15.83 17.39 -15.05
C GLU A 22 16.46 16.00 -14.80
N GLU A 23 16.45 15.55 -13.55
CA GLU A 23 17.03 14.26 -13.14
C GLU A 23 16.08 13.08 -13.38
N TRP A 24 14.76 13.32 -13.41
CA TRP A 24 13.75 12.27 -13.64
C TRP A 24 13.85 11.61 -15.01
N ASN A 25 14.34 12.32 -16.02
CA ASN A 25 14.48 11.81 -17.39
C ASN A 25 15.46 10.65 -17.53
N SER A 26 16.28 10.37 -16.52
CA SER A 26 17.30 9.32 -16.54
C SER A 26 16.88 8.04 -15.82
N VAL A 27 15.77 8.06 -15.07
CA VAL A 27 15.31 6.92 -14.26
C VAL A 27 14.04 6.34 -14.82
N LYS A 28 14.02 5.02 -14.96
CA LYS A 28 12.82 4.25 -15.31
C LYS A 28 12.49 3.31 -14.17
N LEU A 29 11.26 3.36 -13.70
CA LEU A 29 10.78 2.48 -12.64
C LEU A 29 9.63 1.61 -13.16
N TRP A 30 9.68 0.35 -12.81
CA TRP A 30 8.64 -0.60 -13.18
C TRP A 30 7.44 -0.48 -12.26
N VAL A 31 6.25 -0.48 -12.82
CA VAL A 31 4.99 -0.65 -12.10
C VAL A 31 4.39 -1.99 -12.52
N ALA A 32 4.26 -2.90 -11.59
CA ALA A 32 3.86 -4.27 -11.86
C ALA A 32 2.38 -4.38 -12.29
N PRO A 33 2.03 -5.40 -13.10
CA PRO A 33 0.65 -5.69 -13.44
C PRO A 33 -0.10 -6.22 -12.22
N LEU A 34 -1.40 -5.89 -12.11
CA LEU A 34 -2.29 -6.48 -11.11
C LEU A 34 -2.87 -7.79 -11.63
N VAL A 35 -2.73 -8.85 -10.87
CA VAL A 35 -3.25 -10.18 -11.20
C VAL A 35 -4.06 -10.76 -10.04
N LYS A 36 -5.04 -11.60 -10.37
CA LYS A 36 -5.78 -12.37 -9.36
C LYS A 36 -5.07 -13.71 -9.13
N LYS A 37 -4.33 -13.79 -8.03
CA LYS A 37 -3.52 -14.94 -7.64
C LYS A 37 -3.47 -15.10 -6.13
N GLY A 38 -3.09 -16.30 -5.66
CA GLY A 38 -2.89 -16.57 -4.23
C GLY A 38 -1.56 -16.04 -3.70
N ILE A 39 -1.45 -15.91 -2.39
CA ILE A 39 -0.27 -15.38 -1.69
C ILE A 39 1.00 -16.19 -1.97
N SER A 40 0.88 -17.50 -2.14
CA SER A 40 2.01 -18.39 -2.47
C SER A 40 2.69 -18.05 -3.80
N GLU A 41 2.05 -17.22 -4.64
CA GLU A 41 2.56 -16.77 -5.94
C GLU A 41 3.27 -15.42 -5.88
N LEU A 42 3.47 -14.84 -4.67
CA LEU A 42 4.28 -13.64 -4.50
C LEU A 42 5.73 -13.92 -4.90
N GLU A 43 6.23 -13.17 -5.87
CA GLU A 43 7.58 -13.28 -6.41
C GLU A 43 8.24 -11.91 -6.53
N LEU A 44 9.56 -11.88 -6.33
CA LEU A 44 10.37 -10.70 -6.60
C LEU A 44 10.62 -10.53 -8.10
N TRP A 45 10.87 -9.28 -8.49
CA TRP A 45 11.21 -8.92 -9.86
C TRP A 45 12.62 -8.33 -9.95
N GLU A 46 13.21 -8.39 -11.14
CA GLU A 46 14.59 -7.93 -11.40
C GLU A 46 14.65 -6.46 -11.82
N GLU A 47 13.49 -5.80 -12.03
CA GLU A 47 13.44 -4.43 -12.45
C GLU A 47 13.19 -3.50 -11.25
N PRO A 48 13.81 -2.29 -11.23
CA PRO A 48 13.66 -1.37 -10.13
C PRO A 48 12.26 -0.77 -10.08
N VAL A 49 11.68 -0.71 -8.89
CA VAL A 49 10.35 -0.13 -8.63
C VAL A 49 10.42 1.17 -7.83
N PHE A 50 11.55 1.41 -7.18
CA PHE A 50 11.82 2.63 -6.42
C PHE A 50 13.29 3.03 -6.61
N CYS A 51 13.57 4.33 -6.53
CA CYS A 51 14.92 4.86 -6.61
C CYS A 51 15.07 6.03 -5.65
N GLU A 52 16.18 6.08 -4.93
CA GLU A 52 16.52 7.20 -4.07
C GLU A 52 17.88 7.78 -4.44
N ARG A 53 18.02 9.08 -4.23
CA ARG A 53 19.28 9.80 -4.41
C ARG A 53 19.85 10.21 -3.05
N TRP A 54 20.97 9.66 -2.71
CA TRP A 54 21.68 10.02 -1.50
C TRP A 54 22.34 11.40 -1.58
N THR A 55 22.64 11.99 -0.44
CA THR A 55 23.26 13.32 -0.33
C THR A 55 24.61 13.48 -1.08
N ASN A 56 25.28 12.36 -1.34
CA ASN A 56 26.51 12.30 -2.14
C ASN A 56 26.26 12.24 -3.67
N GLY A 57 24.99 12.26 -4.10
CA GLY A 57 24.57 12.19 -5.48
C GLY A 57 24.45 10.77 -6.07
N THR A 58 24.73 9.72 -5.28
CA THR A 58 24.57 8.32 -5.72
C THR A 58 23.11 7.95 -5.81
N LEU A 59 22.73 7.26 -6.90
CA LEU A 59 21.41 6.65 -7.07
C LEU A 59 21.43 5.23 -6.51
N GLU A 60 20.43 4.91 -5.70
CA GLU A 60 20.18 3.56 -5.24
C GLU A 60 18.81 3.08 -5.73
N TYR A 61 18.78 1.88 -6.29
CA TYR A 61 17.59 1.27 -6.86
C TYR A 61 17.09 0.16 -5.96
N PHE A 62 15.77 0.11 -5.79
CA PHE A 62 15.09 -0.88 -4.97
C PHE A 62 14.14 -1.70 -5.85
N TYR A 63 14.11 -2.99 -5.61
CA TYR A 63 13.40 -3.98 -6.41
C TYR A 63 12.15 -4.43 -5.65
N GLY A 64 11.07 -4.67 -6.35
CA GLY A 64 9.78 -4.98 -5.75
C GLY A 64 9.18 -6.28 -6.29
N LEU A 65 7.87 -6.27 -6.39
CA LEU A 65 7.08 -7.42 -6.80
C LEU A 65 7.06 -7.56 -8.32
N LYS A 66 7.08 -8.81 -8.81
CA LYS A 66 6.88 -9.15 -10.21
C LYS A 66 5.46 -8.82 -10.68
N GLU A 67 4.48 -9.05 -9.81
CA GLU A 67 3.07 -8.80 -10.03
C GLU A 67 2.45 -8.27 -8.73
N PHE A 68 1.56 -7.30 -8.83
CA PHE A 68 0.66 -6.94 -7.75
C PHE A 68 -0.43 -8.00 -7.66
N LEU A 69 -0.80 -8.39 -6.45
CA LEU A 69 -1.80 -9.42 -6.26
C LEU A 69 -3.14 -8.86 -5.77
N THR A 70 -4.21 -9.49 -6.20
CA THR A 70 -5.53 -9.32 -5.59
C THR A 70 -6.21 -10.67 -5.42
N PHE A 71 -6.86 -10.84 -4.28
CA PHE A 71 -7.66 -11.99 -3.91
C PHE A 71 -8.69 -11.57 -2.87
N GLU A 72 -9.53 -12.49 -2.43
CA GLU A 72 -10.49 -12.23 -1.37
C GLU A 72 -10.26 -13.20 -0.20
N VAL A 73 -10.41 -12.67 1.01
CA VAL A 73 -10.43 -13.45 2.26
C VAL A 73 -11.72 -13.13 2.98
N TRP A 74 -12.58 -14.11 3.16
CA TRP A 74 -13.91 -13.96 3.78
C TRP A 74 -14.77 -12.85 3.15
N GLY A 75 -14.65 -12.68 1.83
CA GLY A 75 -15.36 -11.64 1.08
C GLY A 75 -14.76 -10.23 1.18
N VAL A 76 -13.61 -10.08 1.84
CA VAL A 76 -12.83 -8.84 1.91
C VAL A 76 -11.80 -8.84 0.77
N PRO A 77 -11.84 -7.89 -0.17
CA PRO A 77 -10.82 -7.78 -1.21
C PRO A 77 -9.50 -7.30 -0.61
N ILE A 78 -8.44 -8.00 -0.98
CA ILE A 78 -7.06 -7.73 -0.58
C ILE A 78 -6.27 -7.31 -1.82
N TYR A 79 -5.45 -6.28 -1.66
CA TYR A 79 -4.53 -5.79 -2.69
C TYR A 79 -3.12 -5.73 -2.11
N ILE A 80 -2.17 -6.43 -2.73
CA ILE A 80 -0.75 -6.43 -2.35
C ILE A 80 0.05 -5.78 -3.47
N PHE A 81 0.87 -4.82 -3.15
CA PHE A 81 1.72 -4.07 -4.07
C PHE A 81 3.03 -3.64 -3.39
N ASP A 82 3.94 -3.03 -4.14
CA ASP A 82 5.23 -2.59 -3.61
C ASP A 82 5.19 -1.21 -2.96
N ASN A 83 5.08 -0.13 -3.72
CA ASN A 83 5.14 1.23 -3.20
C ASN A 83 3.80 1.69 -2.61
N HIS A 84 3.81 2.22 -1.41
CA HIS A 84 2.61 2.47 -0.59
C HIS A 84 1.60 3.44 -1.23
N ASN A 85 2.03 4.40 -2.06
CA ASN A 85 1.13 5.32 -2.75
C ASN A 85 0.07 4.64 -3.64
N HIS A 86 0.30 3.40 -4.09
CA HIS A 86 -0.67 2.64 -4.87
C HIS A 86 -1.97 2.34 -4.11
N ALA A 87 -1.95 2.35 -2.77
CA ALA A 87 -3.12 2.16 -1.92
C ALA A 87 -4.28 3.10 -2.32
N LEU A 88 -3.96 4.37 -2.58
CA LEU A 88 -4.95 5.38 -2.96
C LEU A 88 -5.77 4.97 -4.20
N TYR A 89 -5.13 4.37 -5.22
CA TYR A 89 -5.84 3.88 -6.40
C TYR A 89 -6.83 2.76 -6.05
N PHE A 90 -6.43 1.81 -5.22
CA PHE A 90 -7.26 0.67 -4.84
C PHE A 90 -8.42 1.10 -3.95
N TRP A 91 -8.25 2.10 -3.08
CA TRP A 91 -9.35 2.69 -2.33
C TRP A 91 -10.40 3.30 -3.26
N TYR A 92 -10.00 4.07 -4.27
CA TYR A 92 -10.92 4.60 -5.26
C TYR A 92 -11.55 3.52 -6.14
N LYS A 93 -10.81 2.46 -6.48
CA LYS A 93 -11.34 1.32 -7.24
C LYS A 93 -12.53 0.70 -6.51
N GLU A 94 -12.39 0.39 -5.23
CA GLU A 94 -13.46 -0.19 -4.42
C GLU A 94 -14.60 0.79 -4.13
N TYR A 95 -14.29 2.08 -3.94
CA TYR A 95 -15.31 3.13 -3.86
C TYR A 95 -16.16 3.21 -5.13
N PHE A 96 -15.57 3.22 -6.32
CA PHE A 96 -16.31 3.22 -7.58
C PHE A 96 -17.12 1.93 -7.83
N GLN A 97 -16.77 0.85 -7.15
CA GLN A 97 -17.56 -0.39 -7.12
C GLN A 97 -18.66 -0.39 -6.04
N ASN A 98 -18.85 0.72 -5.33
CA ASN A 98 -19.82 0.90 -4.25
C ASN A 98 -19.60 -0.03 -3.05
N ARG A 99 -18.37 -0.45 -2.77
CA ARG A 99 -18.06 -1.29 -1.60
C ARG A 99 -18.21 -0.53 -0.29
N PHE A 100 -17.95 0.77 -0.30
CA PHE A 100 -18.14 1.70 0.81
C PHE A 100 -18.50 3.10 0.29
N ALA A 101 -18.99 3.97 1.18
CA ALA A 101 -19.33 5.35 0.87
C ALA A 101 -18.15 6.30 1.17
N LYS A 102 -18.15 7.50 0.60
CA LYS A 102 -17.25 8.58 1.02
C LYS A 102 -17.39 8.87 2.51
N GLY A 103 -16.30 9.31 3.11
CA GLY A 103 -16.22 9.52 4.54
C GLY A 103 -15.87 8.24 5.32
N VAL A 104 -15.45 7.17 4.64
CA VAL A 104 -15.03 5.93 5.30
C VAL A 104 -13.82 6.19 6.20
N LYS A 105 -13.75 5.49 7.34
CA LYS A 105 -12.57 5.52 8.22
C LYS A 105 -11.42 4.74 7.59
N LEU A 106 -10.19 5.25 7.72
CA LEU A 106 -8.96 4.52 7.46
C LEU A 106 -8.36 4.04 8.79
N ILE A 107 -8.05 2.75 8.88
CA ILE A 107 -7.13 2.21 9.88
C ILE A 107 -5.81 1.97 9.16
N HIS A 108 -4.74 2.62 9.64
CA HIS A 108 -3.43 2.64 9.01
C HIS A 108 -2.39 2.04 9.95
N ILE A 109 -1.86 0.86 9.61
CA ILE A 109 -0.81 0.13 10.34
C ILE A 109 0.50 0.36 9.60
N ASP A 110 1.39 1.17 10.19
CA ASP A 110 2.60 1.63 9.52
C ASP A 110 3.55 2.25 10.56
N GLN A 111 4.86 2.18 10.34
CA GLN A 111 5.82 2.96 11.12
C GLN A 111 5.79 4.46 10.74
N HIS A 112 5.35 4.80 9.53
CA HIS A 112 5.26 6.16 8.99
C HIS A 112 3.83 6.72 9.11
N SER A 113 3.65 7.99 8.87
CA SER A 113 2.31 8.60 8.90
C SER A 113 1.68 8.75 7.53
N ASP A 114 2.50 8.81 6.50
CA ASP A 114 2.16 9.04 5.09
C ASP A 114 1.29 10.26 4.82
N MET A 115 1.40 11.22 5.73
CA MET A 115 0.65 12.49 5.74
C MET A 115 1.53 13.70 5.43
N LYS A 116 2.59 13.53 4.62
CA LYS A 116 3.34 14.69 4.10
C LYS A 116 2.40 15.57 3.27
N PRO A 117 2.60 16.89 3.25
CA PRO A 117 1.77 17.80 2.46
C PRO A 117 1.70 17.40 0.99
N ASN A 118 0.47 17.36 0.46
CA ASN A 118 0.18 17.22 -0.95
C ASN A 118 -1.01 18.14 -1.27
N GLU A 119 -0.74 19.24 -1.99
CA GLU A 119 -1.72 20.26 -2.29
C GLU A 119 -2.53 19.98 -3.55
N GLU A 120 -2.15 18.97 -4.32
CA GLU A 120 -2.80 18.61 -5.58
C GLU A 120 -4.20 18.03 -5.34
N LYS A 121 -5.09 18.25 -6.30
CA LYS A 121 -6.47 17.79 -6.24
C LYS A 121 -6.68 16.59 -7.13
N ILE A 122 -7.30 15.55 -6.57
CA ILE A 122 -7.69 14.38 -7.34
C ILE A 122 -8.83 14.74 -8.29
N ASP A 123 -8.68 14.42 -9.56
CA ASP A 123 -9.81 14.42 -10.52
C ASP A 123 -10.57 13.08 -10.38
N GLU A 124 -11.68 13.12 -9.65
CA GLU A 124 -12.51 11.95 -9.33
C GLU A 124 -13.52 11.56 -10.43
N LYS A 125 -13.35 12.06 -11.66
CA LYS A 125 -14.29 11.77 -12.76
C LYS A 125 -14.36 10.28 -13.09
N ASN A 126 -13.23 9.60 -13.00
CA ASN A 126 -13.11 8.15 -13.26
C ASN A 126 -11.84 7.59 -12.67
N LEU A 127 -11.75 6.26 -12.61
CA LEU A 127 -10.61 5.57 -12.05
C LEU A 127 -9.28 5.81 -12.81
N ASN A 128 -9.36 6.10 -14.12
CA ASN A 128 -8.16 6.42 -14.90
C ASN A 128 -7.53 7.76 -14.49
N SER A 129 -8.34 8.77 -14.18
CA SER A 129 -7.83 10.05 -13.67
C SER A 129 -7.14 9.86 -12.32
N VAL A 130 -7.73 9.05 -11.43
CA VAL A 130 -7.11 8.70 -10.14
C VAL A 130 -5.79 7.93 -10.34
N PHE A 131 -5.76 6.99 -11.29
CA PHE A 131 -4.55 6.25 -11.61
C PHE A 131 -3.38 7.17 -11.94
N TRP A 132 -3.58 8.12 -12.87
CA TRP A 132 -2.52 9.06 -13.25
C TRP A 132 -2.16 10.00 -12.11
N PHE A 133 -3.13 10.42 -11.29
CA PHE A 133 -2.85 11.20 -10.09
C PHE A 133 -1.90 10.46 -9.14
N VAL A 134 -2.14 9.17 -8.90
CA VAL A 134 -1.26 8.34 -8.04
C VAL A 134 0.15 8.22 -8.62
N GLN A 135 0.27 8.07 -9.95
CA GLN A 135 1.57 7.90 -10.59
C GLN A 135 2.37 9.21 -10.67
N GLU A 136 1.70 10.36 -10.83
CA GLU A 136 2.36 11.62 -11.14
C GLU A 136 2.42 12.60 -9.96
N GLN A 137 1.47 12.50 -9.01
CA GLN A 137 1.30 13.51 -7.95
C GLN A 137 1.47 12.94 -6.54
N CYS A 138 1.53 11.61 -6.38
CA CYS A 138 1.74 10.97 -5.09
C CYS A 138 3.13 10.33 -4.99
N ASN A 139 3.65 10.29 -3.78
CA ASN A 139 4.74 9.41 -3.39
C ASN A 139 4.35 8.59 -2.15
N VAL A 140 5.19 7.66 -1.74
CA VAL A 140 4.94 6.75 -0.61
C VAL A 140 4.63 7.46 0.71
N GLY A 141 4.93 8.73 0.88
CA GLY A 141 4.72 9.46 2.14
C GLY A 141 3.63 10.54 2.09
N ASN A 142 2.83 10.69 1.00
CA ASN A 142 1.90 11.82 0.88
C ASN A 142 0.52 11.49 0.29
N PHE A 143 0.19 10.23 0.09
CA PHE A 143 -1.02 9.78 -0.62
C PHE A 143 -2.30 9.84 0.23
N ILE A 144 -2.19 9.86 1.57
CA ILE A 144 -3.35 9.93 2.48
C ILE A 144 -4.00 11.32 2.46
N ILE A 145 -3.21 12.39 2.41
CA ILE A 145 -3.74 13.78 2.44
C ILE A 145 -4.73 14.04 1.28
N PRO A 146 -4.45 13.69 0.02
CA PRO A 146 -5.42 13.84 -1.04
C PRO A 146 -6.73 13.08 -0.81
N ALA A 147 -6.69 11.89 -0.22
CA ALA A 147 -7.88 11.11 0.09
C ALA A 147 -8.76 11.76 1.18
N LEU A 148 -8.14 12.35 2.21
CA LEU A 148 -8.85 13.15 3.21
C LEU A 148 -9.45 14.41 2.59
N ARG A 149 -8.70 15.15 1.78
CA ARG A 149 -9.15 16.39 1.14
C ARG A 149 -10.28 16.19 0.14
N SER A 150 -10.32 15.07 -0.55
CA SER A 150 -11.42 14.71 -1.46
C SER A 150 -12.69 14.24 -0.72
N GLY A 151 -12.56 13.98 0.58
CA GLY A 151 -13.63 13.41 1.41
C GLY A 151 -13.85 11.92 1.14
N LEU A 152 -12.95 11.22 0.43
CA LEU A 152 -12.99 9.77 0.34
C LEU A 152 -12.84 9.18 1.74
N LEU A 153 -11.84 9.66 2.49
CA LEU A 153 -11.64 9.34 3.90
C LEU A 153 -12.27 10.41 4.78
N GLY A 154 -13.01 10.00 5.82
CA GLY A 154 -13.60 10.89 6.83
C GLY A 154 -12.72 11.05 8.05
N SER A 155 -11.98 10.01 8.42
CA SER A 155 -11.08 9.97 9.57
C SER A 155 -9.98 8.95 9.36
N ILE A 156 -8.93 9.04 10.16
CA ILE A 156 -7.82 8.10 10.17
C ILE A 156 -7.41 7.75 11.61
N ASP A 157 -7.25 6.46 11.87
CA ASP A 157 -6.61 5.95 13.08
C ASP A 157 -5.25 5.37 12.69
N GLN A 158 -4.17 5.98 13.21
CA GLN A 158 -2.79 5.57 12.90
C GLN A 158 -2.24 4.66 13.99
N LEU A 159 -1.96 3.41 13.65
CA LEU A 159 -1.40 2.40 14.54
C LEU A 159 0.10 2.26 14.27
N ARG A 160 0.90 3.13 14.91
CA ARG A 160 2.32 3.32 14.60
C ARG A 160 3.27 2.69 15.62
N SER A 161 2.78 1.78 16.42
CA SER A 161 3.60 0.97 17.34
C SER A 161 2.84 -0.27 17.75
N GLU A 162 3.58 -1.28 18.21
CA GLU A 162 3.02 -2.50 18.80
C GLU A 162 1.96 -2.20 19.86
N TYR A 163 2.26 -1.27 20.79
CA TYR A 163 1.32 -0.89 21.83
C TYR A 163 -0.03 -0.42 21.28
N TRP A 164 -0.03 0.48 20.28
CA TRP A 164 -1.27 0.97 19.70
C TRP A 164 -2.03 -0.11 18.95
N LEU A 165 -1.35 -0.98 18.22
CA LEU A 165 -1.99 -2.08 17.50
C LEU A 165 -2.63 -3.09 18.46
N LEU A 166 -1.92 -3.50 19.52
CA LEU A 166 -2.40 -4.49 20.46
C LEU A 166 -3.57 -3.99 21.33
N HIS A 167 -3.65 -2.68 21.60
CA HIS A 167 -4.70 -2.06 22.39
C HIS A 167 -5.81 -1.44 21.54
N TYR A 168 -5.73 -1.59 20.21
CA TYR A 168 -6.74 -1.03 19.33
C TYR A 168 -8.03 -1.85 19.34
N HIS A 169 -9.14 -1.14 19.51
CA HIS A 169 -10.47 -1.74 19.45
C HIS A 169 -11.12 -1.43 18.11
N LYS A 170 -11.56 -2.48 17.41
CA LYS A 170 -12.29 -2.34 16.15
C LYS A 170 -13.43 -1.32 16.30
N PRO A 171 -13.52 -0.32 15.41
CA PRO A 171 -14.64 0.63 15.41
C PRO A 171 -15.96 -0.07 15.05
N ASP A 172 -17.08 0.52 15.48
CA ASP A 172 -18.41 0.04 15.07
C ASP A 172 -18.80 0.48 13.65
N GLU A 173 -18.16 1.52 13.14
CA GLU A 173 -18.36 2.06 11.80
C GLU A 173 -17.58 1.28 10.72
N ASP A 174 -18.01 1.42 9.46
CA ASP A 174 -17.30 0.87 8.30
C ASP A 174 -15.90 1.48 8.18
N TYR A 175 -14.90 0.67 7.87
CA TYR A 175 -13.53 1.11 7.66
C TYR A 175 -12.84 0.34 6.54
N ILE A 176 -11.80 0.95 6.00
CA ILE A 176 -10.81 0.30 5.15
C ILE A 176 -9.52 0.14 5.94
N LEU A 177 -8.78 -0.92 5.67
CA LEU A 177 -7.51 -1.22 6.34
C LEU A 177 -6.35 -1.01 5.36
N ASP A 178 -5.33 -0.33 5.82
CA ASP A 178 -4.11 -0.09 5.08
C ASP A 178 -2.91 -0.52 5.92
N ILE A 179 -2.03 -1.30 5.34
CA ILE A 179 -0.93 -1.96 6.04
C ILE A 179 0.36 -1.73 5.27
N ASP A 180 1.37 -1.16 5.93
CA ASP A 180 2.75 -1.21 5.46
C ASP A 180 3.50 -2.32 6.19
N MET A 181 4.15 -3.21 5.42
CA MET A 181 4.91 -4.32 6.02
C MET A 181 6.17 -3.85 6.74
N ASP A 182 6.61 -2.61 6.54
CA ASP A 182 7.70 -2.00 7.27
C ASP A 182 7.38 -1.76 8.76
N PHE A 183 6.10 -1.83 9.15
CA PHE A 183 5.68 -1.86 10.55
C PHE A 183 6.37 -3.00 11.34
N TRP A 184 6.71 -4.11 10.68
CA TRP A 184 7.43 -5.25 11.28
C TRP A 184 8.94 -5.24 11.00
N GLU A 185 9.48 -4.12 10.51
CA GLU A 185 10.92 -3.94 10.36
C GLU A 185 11.59 -3.99 11.75
N LYS A 186 12.81 -4.52 11.82
CA LYS A 186 13.51 -4.78 13.09
C LYS A 186 13.67 -3.57 14.01
N LEU A 187 13.83 -2.36 13.42
CA LEU A 187 13.96 -1.13 14.20
C LEU A 187 12.69 -0.74 14.95
N MET A 188 11.53 -1.28 14.55
CA MET A 188 10.27 -1.08 15.25
C MET A 188 10.20 -1.79 16.61
N GLY A 189 11.09 -2.77 16.84
CA GLY A 189 11.20 -3.47 18.11
C GLY A 189 9.92 -4.22 18.50
N ILE A 190 9.21 -4.79 17.54
CA ILE A 190 8.02 -5.62 17.78
C ILE A 190 8.44 -6.85 18.59
N GLU A 191 7.93 -6.97 19.82
CA GLU A 191 8.28 -8.05 20.75
C GLU A 191 7.39 -9.28 20.52
N ASP A 192 6.11 -9.10 20.27
CA ASP A 192 5.14 -10.17 20.04
C ASP A 192 4.53 -10.08 18.63
N LYS A 193 5.31 -10.52 17.64
CA LYS A 193 4.89 -10.52 16.23
C LYS A 193 3.60 -11.31 16.02
N GLU A 194 3.47 -12.48 16.62
CA GLU A 194 2.29 -13.33 16.42
C GLU A 194 1.01 -12.65 16.94
N TRP A 195 1.08 -11.99 18.08
CA TRP A 195 -0.09 -11.27 18.58
C TRP A 195 -0.43 -10.04 17.74
N THR A 196 0.58 -9.31 17.22
CA THR A 196 0.32 -8.22 16.25
C THR A 196 -0.34 -8.76 14.99
N PHE A 197 0.07 -9.91 14.48
CA PHE A 197 -0.57 -10.58 13.34
C PHE A 197 -2.00 -10.98 13.66
N GLU A 198 -2.28 -11.57 14.82
CA GLU A 198 -3.65 -11.90 15.22
C GLU A 198 -4.57 -10.68 15.26
N GLN A 199 -4.08 -9.54 15.79
CA GLN A 199 -4.86 -8.31 15.81
C GLN A 199 -5.10 -7.79 14.39
N THR A 200 -4.08 -7.82 13.53
CA THR A 200 -4.19 -7.43 12.12
C THR A 200 -5.19 -8.32 11.36
N ARG A 201 -5.12 -9.65 11.55
CA ARG A 201 -6.09 -10.61 10.97
C ARG A 201 -7.54 -10.29 11.40
N LYS A 202 -7.76 -9.95 12.68
CA LYS A 202 -9.09 -9.53 13.15
C LYS A 202 -9.57 -8.26 12.47
N LEU A 203 -8.67 -7.28 12.24
CA LEU A 203 -9.03 -6.06 11.53
C LEU A 203 -9.31 -6.34 10.05
N ILE A 204 -8.56 -7.23 9.40
CA ILE A 204 -8.84 -7.65 8.00
C ILE A 204 -10.25 -8.24 7.90
N CYS A 205 -10.66 -9.14 8.79
CA CYS A 205 -11.96 -9.83 8.73
C CYS A 205 -13.19 -8.91 8.65
N TRP A 206 -13.09 -7.70 9.17
CA TRP A 206 -14.20 -6.76 9.26
C TRP A 206 -14.05 -5.53 8.38
N ALA A 207 -12.92 -5.39 7.70
CA ALA A 207 -12.67 -4.29 6.79
C ALA A 207 -13.53 -4.38 5.53
N LYS A 208 -13.83 -3.26 4.92
CA LYS A 208 -14.46 -3.25 3.59
C LYS A 208 -13.48 -3.67 2.50
N MET A 209 -12.21 -3.42 2.71
CA MET A 209 -11.08 -3.87 1.90
C MET A 209 -9.79 -3.74 2.70
N ALA A 210 -8.72 -4.40 2.26
CA ALA A 210 -7.39 -4.16 2.79
C ALA A 210 -6.37 -3.92 1.66
N THR A 211 -5.46 -2.98 1.90
CA THR A 211 -4.28 -2.70 1.09
C THR A 211 -3.02 -3.03 1.87
N ILE A 212 -2.02 -3.60 1.19
CA ILE A 212 -0.77 -4.06 1.81
C ILE A 212 0.40 -3.66 0.92
N ALA A 213 1.28 -2.82 1.45
CA ALA A 213 2.51 -2.41 0.79
C ALA A 213 3.69 -3.23 1.29
N THR A 214 4.58 -3.63 0.38
CA THR A 214 5.84 -4.30 0.75
C THR A 214 6.98 -3.32 1.03
N SER A 215 6.83 -2.06 0.63
CA SER A 215 7.73 -0.92 0.88
C SER A 215 9.20 -1.19 0.64
N PRO A 216 9.63 -1.37 -0.62
CA PRO A 216 10.97 -1.80 -1.00
C PRO A 216 12.11 -0.91 -0.50
N PHE A 217 11.85 0.37 -0.26
CA PHE A 217 12.84 1.29 0.29
C PHE A 217 13.13 1.04 1.77
N PHE A 218 12.13 0.59 2.52
CA PHE A 218 12.19 0.50 3.97
C PHE A 218 12.40 -0.94 4.49
N LEU A 219 11.99 -1.96 3.71
CA LEU A 219 12.03 -3.35 4.12
C LEU A 219 12.64 -4.25 3.03
N ASP A 220 13.49 -5.20 3.45
CA ASP A 220 13.95 -6.26 2.56
C ASP A 220 12.77 -7.03 1.98
N GLN A 221 12.72 -7.18 0.67
CA GLN A 221 11.53 -7.68 -0.02
C GLN A 221 11.31 -9.18 0.17
N LYS A 222 12.36 -9.96 0.46
CA LYS A 222 12.18 -11.38 0.83
C LYS A 222 11.55 -11.49 2.21
N GLU A 223 11.96 -10.59 3.12
CA GLU A 223 11.34 -10.52 4.44
C GLU A 223 9.89 -10.03 4.34
N ALA A 224 9.60 -9.00 3.52
CA ALA A 224 8.24 -8.54 3.31
C ALA A 224 7.31 -9.64 2.79
N ILE A 225 7.73 -10.39 1.78
CA ILE A 225 6.97 -11.53 1.24
C ILE A 225 6.72 -12.60 2.32
N LYS A 226 7.75 -12.93 3.10
CA LYS A 226 7.65 -13.90 4.18
C LYS A 226 6.66 -13.44 5.26
N LEU A 227 6.74 -12.17 5.69
CA LEU A 227 5.82 -11.59 6.67
C LEU A 227 4.37 -11.61 6.16
N ILE A 228 4.14 -11.31 4.88
CA ILE A 228 2.80 -11.41 4.27
C ILE A 228 2.30 -12.85 4.28
N GLN A 229 3.14 -13.82 3.90
CA GLN A 229 2.77 -15.23 3.93
C GLN A 229 2.41 -15.68 5.36
N GLU A 230 3.20 -15.31 6.35
CA GLU A 230 2.91 -15.57 7.77
C GLU A 230 1.63 -14.85 8.24
N LEU A 231 1.42 -13.58 7.87
CA LEU A 231 0.20 -12.83 8.22
C LEU A 231 -1.09 -13.55 7.76
N PHE A 232 -1.05 -14.16 6.58
CA PHE A 232 -2.21 -14.84 6.02
C PHE A 232 -2.25 -16.36 6.29
N GLU A 233 -1.29 -16.89 7.04
CA GLU A 233 -1.31 -18.32 7.39
C GLU A 233 -2.60 -18.68 8.13
N GLY A 234 -3.32 -19.66 7.60
CA GLY A 234 -4.61 -20.13 8.14
C GLY A 234 -5.81 -19.24 7.82
N MET A 235 -5.64 -18.14 7.05
CA MET A 235 -6.75 -17.28 6.60
C MET A 235 -7.34 -17.71 5.24
N GLU A 236 -6.78 -18.70 4.56
CA GLU A 236 -7.28 -19.16 3.27
C GLU A 236 -8.71 -19.67 3.38
N ASP A 237 -9.55 -19.23 2.44
CA ASP A 237 -10.94 -19.69 2.35
C ASP A 237 -10.95 -21.21 2.13
N LYS A 238 -11.53 -21.95 3.07
CA LYS A 238 -11.73 -23.41 2.94
C LYS A 238 -12.81 -23.78 1.90
N SER A 239 -13.14 -22.86 1.00
CA SER A 239 -14.22 -23.00 0.02
C SER A 239 -13.81 -23.64 -1.32
N GLU A 240 -12.57 -24.13 -1.45
CA GLU A 240 -12.12 -24.90 -2.64
C GLU A 240 -11.70 -26.33 -2.25
N THR A 241 -12.63 -27.08 -1.63
CA THR A 241 -12.56 -28.55 -1.58
C THR A 241 -13.89 -29.18 -1.97
#